data_a00790c0bea9834fa23783f22fcf3406
#
_entry.id   a00790c0bea9834fa23783f22fcf3406
#
_cell.length_a   1.000
_cell.length_b   1.000
_cell.length_c   1.000
_cell.angle_alpha   90.00
_cell.angle_beta   90.00
_cell.angle_gamma   90.00
#
_symmetry.space_group_name_H-M   'P 1'
#
loop_
_entity.id
_entity.type
_entity.pdbx_description
1 polymer ?
#
loop_
_entity_poly.entity_id
_entity_poly.type
_entity_poly.pdbx_seq_one_letter_code
_entity_poly.pdbx_strand_id
1 'polypeptide(L)'
;LLFIECDPYDEITLCRQLKSYLDKPMDFLLLENLDLLLSRLQSDPGFYKCIITTYFHYAAVQQALIPYRVPVYGVVAEFNDDTVHMIADFDAATRVAVICQPQHSLEYMIGFIDRIKAGLTIRGGVLGGQEDITPLVEWADVIFATHPCEREILKLRPDARIYPFCDQVNAQSMGILRENLKLLEGLSFENPEE
;
A
#
# COMPACT_ATOMS: atom_id res chain seq x y z
N LEU A 1 -2.39 -6.74 -16.74
CA LEU A 1 -1.65 -6.56 -15.48
C LEU A 1 -2.54 -6.93 -14.30
N LEU A 2 -1.95 -7.27 -13.17
CA LEU A 2 -2.67 -7.47 -11.90
C LEU A 2 -2.00 -6.65 -10.80
N PHE A 3 -2.79 -5.90 -10.03
CA PHE A 3 -2.34 -5.23 -8.81
C PHE A 3 -2.88 -5.97 -7.58
N ILE A 4 -2.01 -6.28 -6.62
CA ILE A 4 -2.35 -7.03 -5.41
C ILE A 4 -2.10 -6.16 -4.19
N GLU A 5 -3.12 -5.97 -3.36
CA GLU A 5 -3.04 -5.25 -2.08
C GLU A 5 -3.93 -5.87 -1.01
N CYS A 6 -3.72 -5.49 0.25
CA CYS A 6 -4.48 -6.02 1.37
C CYS A 6 -5.75 -5.23 1.69
N ASP A 7 -5.89 -4.02 1.17
CA ASP A 7 -7.03 -3.13 1.41
C ASP A 7 -7.87 -2.98 0.15
N PRO A 8 -9.18 -3.29 0.17
CA PRO A 8 -10.06 -3.10 -0.99
C PRO A 8 -10.16 -1.63 -1.43
N TYR A 9 -9.87 -0.67 -0.55
CA TYR A 9 -9.84 0.75 -0.90
C TYR A 9 -8.72 1.09 -1.88
N ASP A 10 -7.64 0.30 -1.89
CA ASP A 10 -6.52 0.48 -2.83
C ASP A 10 -6.90 0.22 -4.30
N GLU A 11 -8.04 -0.42 -4.57
CA GLU A 11 -8.58 -0.52 -5.93
C GLU A 11 -8.95 0.85 -6.49
N ILE A 12 -9.58 1.70 -5.66
CA ILE A 12 -10.05 3.03 -6.09
C ILE A 12 -9.02 4.13 -5.87
N THR A 13 -7.92 3.85 -5.20
CA THR A 13 -6.80 4.77 -4.96
C THR A 13 -5.58 4.36 -5.78
N LEU A 14 -4.70 3.52 -5.25
CA LEU A 14 -3.42 3.17 -5.85
C LEU A 14 -3.57 2.46 -7.21
N CYS A 15 -4.50 1.48 -7.33
CA CYS A 15 -4.71 0.77 -8.58
C CYS A 15 -5.23 1.69 -9.67
N ARG A 16 -6.12 2.64 -9.35
CA ARG A 16 -6.61 3.63 -10.32
C ARG A 16 -5.50 4.57 -10.78
N GLN A 17 -4.62 5.01 -9.88
CA GLN A 17 -3.46 5.83 -10.24
C GLN A 17 -2.53 5.09 -11.19
N LEU A 18 -2.21 3.82 -10.90
CA LEU A 18 -1.39 2.98 -11.77
C LEU A 18 -2.03 2.75 -13.13
N LYS A 19 -3.33 2.45 -13.19
CA LYS A 19 -4.08 2.31 -14.46
C LYS A 19 -3.98 3.57 -15.32
N SER A 20 -4.22 4.74 -14.72
CA SER A 20 -4.17 6.02 -15.40
C SER A 20 -2.77 6.35 -15.90
N TYR A 21 -1.75 6.12 -15.08
CA TYR A 21 -0.36 6.44 -15.42
C TYR A 21 0.22 5.53 -16.51
N LEU A 22 -0.10 4.24 -16.45
CA LEU A 22 0.44 3.24 -17.38
C LEU A 22 -0.39 3.16 -18.68
N ASP A 23 -1.61 3.68 -18.70
CA ASP A 23 -2.59 3.54 -19.78
C ASP A 23 -2.78 2.06 -20.18
N LYS A 24 -2.91 1.18 -19.20
CA LYS A 24 -3.05 -0.27 -19.39
C LYS A 24 -4.17 -0.85 -18.56
N PRO A 25 -4.89 -1.88 -19.11
CA PRO A 25 -5.84 -2.65 -18.31
C PRO A 25 -5.12 -3.30 -17.12
N MET A 26 -5.74 -3.20 -15.95
CA MET A 26 -5.20 -3.76 -14.71
C MET A 26 -6.35 -4.27 -13.85
N ASP A 27 -6.27 -5.53 -13.47
CA ASP A 27 -7.18 -6.12 -12.51
C ASP A 27 -6.68 -5.84 -11.09
N PHE A 28 -7.58 -5.95 -10.12
CA PHE A 28 -7.27 -5.85 -8.70
C PHE A 28 -7.56 -7.16 -7.98
N LEU A 29 -6.71 -7.56 -7.06
CA LEU A 29 -6.89 -8.74 -6.22
C LEU A 29 -6.51 -8.42 -4.78
N LEU A 30 -7.36 -8.78 -3.83
CA LEU A 30 -6.99 -8.75 -2.41
C LEU A 30 -5.95 -9.84 -2.10
N LEU A 31 -4.95 -9.49 -1.32
CA LEU A 31 -3.86 -10.38 -0.91
C LEU A 31 -4.38 -11.66 -0.21
N GLU A 32 -5.47 -11.56 0.54
CA GLU A 32 -6.13 -12.72 1.17
C GLU A 32 -6.67 -13.74 0.16
N ASN A 33 -6.88 -13.33 -1.09
CA ASN A 33 -7.36 -14.16 -2.19
C ASN A 33 -6.23 -14.68 -3.10
N LEU A 34 -4.98 -14.64 -2.63
CA LEU A 34 -3.81 -15.04 -3.41
C LEU A 34 -3.93 -16.47 -3.95
N ASP A 35 -4.56 -17.40 -3.20
CA ASP A 35 -4.79 -18.78 -3.62
C ASP A 35 -5.62 -18.89 -4.90
N LEU A 36 -6.54 -17.96 -5.15
CA LEU A 36 -7.32 -17.91 -6.39
C LEU A 36 -6.41 -17.60 -7.59
N LEU A 37 -5.46 -16.67 -7.41
CA LEU A 37 -4.46 -16.36 -8.42
C LEU A 37 -3.57 -17.56 -8.71
N LEU A 38 -3.05 -18.23 -7.67
CA LEU A 38 -2.19 -19.42 -7.83
C LEU A 38 -2.89 -20.52 -8.61
N SER A 39 -4.17 -20.79 -8.29
CA SER A 39 -5.01 -21.75 -9.03
C SER A 39 -5.20 -21.35 -10.49
N ARG A 40 -5.37 -20.04 -10.77
CA ARG A 40 -5.49 -19.52 -12.13
C ARG A 40 -4.21 -19.70 -12.93
N LEU A 41 -3.06 -19.36 -12.34
CA LEU A 41 -1.75 -19.46 -12.97
C LEU A 41 -1.32 -20.92 -13.22
N GLN A 42 -1.81 -21.87 -12.42
CA GLN A 42 -1.63 -23.31 -12.71
C GLN A 42 -2.32 -23.71 -14.00
N SER A 43 -3.51 -23.16 -14.27
CA SER A 43 -4.30 -23.49 -15.45
C SER A 43 -3.85 -22.69 -16.69
N ASP A 44 -3.37 -21.48 -16.49
CA ASP A 44 -2.92 -20.57 -17.55
C ASP A 44 -1.72 -19.73 -17.05
N PRO A 45 -0.49 -20.23 -17.21
CA PRO A 45 0.73 -19.53 -16.74
C PRO A 45 0.96 -18.16 -17.38
N GLY A 46 0.37 -17.87 -18.53
CA GLY A 46 0.49 -16.63 -19.27
C GLY A 46 -0.63 -15.61 -19.02
N PHE A 47 -1.59 -15.92 -18.11
CA PHE A 47 -2.78 -15.10 -17.91
C PHE A 47 -2.47 -13.65 -17.55
N TYR A 48 -1.51 -13.42 -16.66
CA TYR A 48 -0.99 -12.08 -16.35
C TYR A 48 0.45 -11.93 -16.84
N LYS A 49 0.74 -10.85 -17.56
CA LYS A 49 2.10 -10.53 -18.03
C LYS A 49 3.02 -10.13 -16.89
N CYS A 50 2.51 -9.48 -15.88
CA CYS A 50 3.20 -9.20 -14.63
C CYS A 50 2.20 -8.89 -13.50
N ILE A 51 2.71 -9.00 -12.29
CA ILE A 51 2.02 -8.69 -11.03
C ILE A 51 2.68 -7.44 -10.43
N ILE A 52 1.87 -6.55 -9.88
CA ILE A 52 2.32 -5.33 -9.21
C ILE A 52 1.76 -5.37 -7.80
N THR A 53 2.54 -4.92 -6.82
CA THR A 53 2.11 -4.78 -5.42
C THR A 53 2.92 -3.67 -4.76
N THR A 54 2.51 -3.18 -3.60
CA THR A 54 3.37 -2.27 -2.85
C THR A 54 4.55 -3.01 -2.22
N TYR A 55 5.60 -2.27 -1.83
CA TYR A 55 6.75 -2.87 -1.15
C TYR A 55 6.37 -3.54 0.18
N PHE A 56 5.24 -3.17 0.78
CA PHE A 56 4.73 -3.82 2.00
C PHE A 56 4.46 -5.32 1.80
N HIS A 57 4.00 -5.71 0.61
CA HIS A 57 3.60 -7.08 0.30
C HIS A 57 4.53 -7.77 -0.69
N TYR A 58 5.52 -7.02 -1.25
CA TYR A 58 6.38 -7.50 -2.32
C TYR A 58 7.04 -8.84 -2.01
N ALA A 59 7.65 -8.99 -0.85
CA ALA A 59 8.36 -10.23 -0.49
C ALA A 59 7.40 -11.44 -0.42
N ALA A 60 6.23 -11.27 0.18
CA ALA A 60 5.24 -12.34 0.30
C ALA A 60 4.67 -12.74 -1.08
N VAL A 61 4.28 -11.76 -1.89
CA VAL A 61 3.75 -11.98 -3.25
C VAL A 61 4.81 -12.61 -4.15
N GLN A 62 6.03 -12.10 -4.12
CA GLN A 62 7.15 -12.65 -4.90
C GLN A 62 7.42 -14.10 -4.53
N GLN A 63 7.51 -14.43 -3.24
CA GLN A 63 7.77 -15.79 -2.79
C GLN A 63 6.67 -16.76 -3.24
N ALA A 64 5.41 -16.38 -3.15
CA ALA A 64 4.28 -17.21 -3.59
C ALA A 64 4.29 -17.47 -5.11
N LEU A 65 4.83 -16.52 -5.90
CA LEU A 65 4.82 -16.56 -7.36
C LEU A 65 6.09 -17.13 -7.99
N ILE A 66 7.12 -17.47 -7.21
CA ILE A 66 8.36 -18.11 -7.71
C ILE A 66 8.08 -19.31 -8.65
N PRO A 67 7.17 -20.25 -8.31
CA PRO A 67 6.91 -21.42 -9.16
C PRO A 67 6.34 -21.09 -10.54
N TYR A 68 5.69 -19.94 -10.67
CA TYR A 68 4.94 -19.54 -11.88
C TYR A 68 5.76 -18.68 -12.83
N ARG A 69 6.93 -18.21 -12.41
CA ARG A 69 7.83 -17.35 -13.19
C ARG A 69 7.19 -16.06 -13.72
N VAL A 70 6.12 -15.59 -13.10
CA VAL A 70 5.50 -14.31 -13.44
C VAL A 70 6.32 -13.19 -12.80
N PRO A 71 6.74 -12.16 -13.57
CA PRO A 71 7.44 -11.01 -13.00
C PRO A 71 6.58 -10.29 -11.93
N VAL A 72 7.20 -9.97 -10.80
CA VAL A 72 6.57 -9.20 -9.72
C VAL A 72 7.31 -7.88 -9.58
N TYR A 73 6.60 -6.77 -9.58
CA TYR A 73 7.14 -5.42 -9.38
C TYR A 73 6.55 -4.80 -8.12
N GLY A 74 7.45 -4.24 -7.29
CA GLY A 74 7.08 -3.46 -6.12
C GLY A 74 6.97 -1.99 -6.47
N VAL A 75 5.93 -1.31 -5.96
CA VAL A 75 5.80 0.14 -6.01
C VAL A 75 5.82 0.72 -4.60
N VAL A 76 6.32 1.93 -4.45
CA VAL A 76 6.31 2.66 -3.17
C VAL A 76 4.98 3.41 -3.06
N ALA A 77 4.23 3.15 -1.99
CA ALA A 77 3.10 3.98 -1.59
C ALA A 77 3.56 5.02 -0.57
N GLU A 78 3.07 6.24 -0.70
CA GLU A 78 3.45 7.38 0.16
C GLU A 78 2.25 8.30 0.43
N PHE A 79 2.41 9.25 1.34
CA PHE A 79 1.46 10.34 1.52
C PHE A 79 1.46 11.25 0.30
N ASN A 80 0.29 11.79 -0.04
CA ASN A 80 0.21 12.88 -1.00
C ASN A 80 0.84 14.18 -0.46
N ASP A 81 1.15 15.13 -1.35
CA ASP A 81 1.83 16.37 -1.00
C ASP A 81 1.04 17.20 0.03
N ASP A 82 -0.28 17.24 -0.04
CA ASP A 82 -1.12 17.98 0.91
C ASP A 82 -0.98 17.40 2.33
N THR A 83 -0.95 16.08 2.47
CA THR A 83 -0.72 15.40 3.75
C THR A 83 0.68 15.66 4.28
N VAL A 84 1.70 15.65 3.41
CA VAL A 84 3.08 15.98 3.78
C VAL A 84 3.18 17.42 4.30
N HIS A 85 2.59 18.39 3.61
CA HIS A 85 2.56 19.80 4.06
C HIS A 85 1.81 19.94 5.39
N MET A 86 0.67 19.29 5.53
CA MET A 86 -0.11 19.31 6.78
C MET A 86 0.72 18.77 7.96
N ILE A 87 1.44 17.66 7.80
CA ILE A 87 2.32 17.12 8.85
C ILE A 87 3.44 18.09 9.19
N ALA A 88 4.04 18.71 8.17
CA ALA A 88 5.11 19.70 8.38
C ALA A 88 4.64 20.92 9.20
N ASP A 89 3.35 21.28 9.07
CA ASP A 89 2.73 22.44 9.75
C ASP A 89 2.18 22.10 11.15
N PHE A 90 2.21 20.85 11.60
CA PHE A 90 1.75 20.51 12.95
C PHE A 90 2.51 21.29 14.03
N ASP A 91 1.81 21.72 15.07
CA ASP A 91 2.44 22.21 16.29
C ASP A 91 3.26 21.09 16.95
N ALA A 92 4.38 21.45 17.59
CA ALA A 92 5.21 20.47 18.31
C ALA A 92 4.47 19.77 19.47
N ALA A 93 3.40 20.38 19.98
CA ALA A 93 2.53 19.78 20.99
C ALA A 93 1.47 18.83 20.41
N THR A 94 1.32 18.73 19.08
CA THR A 94 0.34 17.86 18.44
C THR A 94 0.62 16.39 18.78
N ARG A 95 -0.39 15.73 19.32
CA ARG A 95 -0.34 14.32 19.66
C ARG A 95 -0.82 13.49 18.47
N VAL A 96 0.07 12.74 17.89
CA VAL A 96 -0.18 11.93 16.68
C VAL A 96 -0.32 10.46 17.05
N ALA A 97 -1.45 9.84 16.71
CA ALA A 97 -1.59 8.40 16.75
C ALA A 97 -1.40 7.81 15.34
N VAL A 98 -0.76 6.64 15.28
CA VAL A 98 -0.69 5.80 14.08
C VAL A 98 -1.35 4.47 14.38
N ILE A 99 -2.41 4.13 13.65
CA ILE A 99 -3.18 2.90 13.87
C ILE A 99 -3.23 2.10 12.58
N CYS A 100 -2.74 0.86 12.62
CA CYS A 100 -2.74 -0.04 11.47
C CYS A 100 -3.21 -1.45 11.86
N GLN A 101 -3.51 -2.27 10.87
CA GLN A 101 -3.88 -3.66 11.13
C GLN A 101 -2.67 -4.60 11.13
N PRO A 102 -1.72 -4.57 10.16
CA PRO A 102 -0.52 -5.39 10.32
C PRO A 102 0.57 -4.63 11.10
N GLN A 103 1.09 -5.26 12.14
CA GLN A 103 2.11 -4.65 13.02
C GLN A 103 3.38 -4.21 12.26
N HIS A 104 3.79 -4.94 11.22
CA HIS A 104 5.00 -4.60 10.46
C HIS A 104 4.92 -3.25 9.72
N SER A 105 3.71 -2.73 9.49
CA SER A 105 3.51 -1.41 8.87
C SER A 105 3.69 -0.27 9.87
N LEU A 106 3.52 -0.52 11.17
CA LEU A 106 3.49 0.51 12.21
C LEU A 106 4.79 1.30 12.30
N GLU A 107 5.92 0.60 12.38
CA GLU A 107 7.24 1.24 12.49
C GLU A 107 7.58 2.08 11.26
N TYR A 108 7.22 1.56 10.07
CA TYR A 108 7.40 2.31 8.83
C TYR A 108 6.59 3.59 8.82
N MET A 109 5.30 3.51 9.19
CA MET A 109 4.39 4.66 9.23
C MET A 109 4.87 5.72 10.21
N ILE A 110 5.25 5.32 11.43
CA ILE A 110 5.81 6.23 12.45
C ILE A 110 7.09 6.89 11.92
N GLY A 111 8.02 6.09 11.39
CA GLY A 111 9.29 6.61 10.86
C GLY A 111 9.11 7.52 9.66
N PHE A 112 8.05 7.35 8.87
CA PHE A 112 7.74 8.26 7.75
C PHE A 112 7.27 9.62 8.26
N ILE A 113 6.36 9.67 9.23
CA ILE A 113 5.88 10.91 9.84
C ILE A 113 7.03 11.65 10.56
N ASP A 114 7.86 10.93 11.31
CA ASP A 114 9.00 11.51 12.04
C ASP A 114 10.05 12.12 11.08
N ARG A 115 10.22 11.55 9.88
CA ARG A 115 11.10 12.15 8.84
C ARG A 115 10.55 13.46 8.27
N ILE A 116 9.23 13.61 8.18
CA ILE A 116 8.62 14.87 7.72
C ILE A 116 8.75 15.93 8.81
N LYS A 117 8.44 15.59 10.04
CA LYS A 117 8.54 16.49 11.19
C LYS A 117 9.04 15.74 12.43
N ALA A 118 10.35 15.85 12.67
CA ALA A 118 10.97 15.31 13.86
C ALA A 118 10.48 16.00 15.15
N GLY A 119 10.40 15.23 16.22
CA GLY A 119 10.06 15.74 17.55
C GLY A 119 8.56 15.83 17.83
N LEU A 120 7.69 15.36 16.96
CA LEU A 120 6.28 15.14 17.28
C LEU A 120 6.13 14.04 18.33
N THR A 121 5.10 14.14 19.18
CA THR A 121 4.74 13.04 20.08
C THR A 121 3.89 12.04 19.31
N ILE A 122 4.54 10.96 18.83
CA ILE A 122 3.90 9.91 18.03
C ILE A 122 3.75 8.64 18.88
N ARG A 123 2.57 8.04 18.85
CA ARG A 123 2.30 6.72 19.46
C ARG A 123 1.63 5.82 18.43
N GLY A 124 1.93 4.53 18.51
CA GLY A 124 1.38 3.52 17.60
C GLY A 124 0.48 2.53 18.28
N GLY A 125 -0.48 1.98 17.53
CA GLY A 125 -1.35 0.89 17.94
C GLY A 125 -1.72 -0.01 16.78
N VAL A 126 -1.98 -1.29 17.06
CA VAL A 126 -2.38 -2.28 16.08
C VAL A 126 -3.81 -2.71 16.36
N LEU A 127 -4.71 -2.52 15.41
CA LEU A 127 -6.09 -2.97 15.52
C LEU A 127 -6.14 -4.51 15.55
N GLY A 128 -6.79 -5.06 16.59
CA GLY A 128 -6.81 -6.50 16.83
C GLY A 128 -5.52 -7.07 17.42
N GLY A 129 -4.56 -6.21 17.80
CA GLY A 129 -3.36 -6.57 18.55
C GLY A 129 -3.65 -6.92 20.02
N GLN A 130 -2.59 -7.04 20.81
CA GLN A 130 -2.71 -7.38 22.23
C GLN A 130 -3.17 -6.19 23.10
N GLU A 131 -2.93 -4.97 22.65
CA GLU A 131 -3.25 -3.74 23.39
C GLU A 131 -4.56 -3.14 22.88
N ASP A 132 -5.36 -2.62 23.82
CA ASP A 132 -6.57 -1.84 23.50
C ASP A 132 -6.16 -0.50 22.89
N ILE A 133 -6.69 -0.18 21.71
CA ILE A 133 -6.44 1.08 21.02
C ILE A 133 -7.25 2.25 21.57
N THR A 134 -8.26 2.00 22.42
CA THR A 134 -9.17 3.04 22.94
C THR A 134 -8.42 4.19 23.61
N PRO A 135 -7.47 3.96 24.54
CA PRO A 135 -6.73 5.05 25.17
C PRO A 135 -5.90 5.87 24.17
N LEU A 136 -5.41 5.21 23.09
CA LEU A 136 -4.66 5.88 22.05
C LEU A 136 -5.53 6.79 21.19
N VAL A 137 -6.73 6.31 20.82
CA VAL A 137 -7.73 7.08 20.05
C VAL A 137 -8.20 8.31 20.84
N GLU A 138 -8.44 8.17 22.15
CA GLU A 138 -8.84 9.27 23.01
C GLU A 138 -7.72 10.30 23.23
N TRP A 139 -6.48 9.84 23.31
CA TRP A 139 -5.31 10.68 23.55
C TRP A 139 -4.93 11.55 22.35
N ALA A 140 -5.10 11.08 21.13
CA ALA A 140 -4.58 11.72 19.93
C ALA A 140 -5.36 12.97 19.51
N ASP A 141 -4.66 13.98 19.02
CA ASP A 141 -5.27 15.14 18.34
C ASP A 141 -5.50 14.83 16.85
N VAL A 142 -4.63 13.99 16.28
CA VAL A 142 -4.67 13.54 14.87
C VAL A 142 -4.35 12.05 14.82
N ILE A 143 -5.03 11.32 13.95
CA ILE A 143 -4.83 9.89 13.76
C ILE A 143 -4.50 9.61 12.29
N PHE A 144 -3.37 8.95 12.04
CA PHE A 144 -3.08 8.33 10.75
C PHE A 144 -3.46 6.86 10.85
N ALA A 145 -4.27 6.38 9.92
CA ALA A 145 -4.76 5.01 9.98
C ALA A 145 -4.79 4.35 8.60
N THR A 146 -4.56 3.04 8.56
CA THR A 146 -4.94 2.24 7.41
C THR A 146 -6.46 2.16 7.32
N HIS A 147 -7.01 2.11 6.12
CA HIS A 147 -8.46 2.19 5.90
C HIS A 147 -9.28 1.17 6.72
N PRO A 148 -8.84 -0.10 6.89
CA PRO A 148 -9.57 -1.05 7.73
C PRO A 148 -9.75 -0.62 9.19
N CYS A 149 -8.89 0.28 9.70
CA CYS A 149 -8.97 0.78 11.07
C CYS A 149 -9.96 1.93 11.24
N GLU A 150 -10.26 2.67 10.19
CA GLU A 150 -11.06 3.90 10.25
C GLU A 150 -12.42 3.67 10.90
N ARG A 151 -13.14 2.62 10.47
CA ARG A 151 -14.46 2.29 11.00
C ARG A 151 -14.45 2.02 12.50
N GLU A 152 -13.44 1.31 12.97
CA GLU A 152 -13.34 0.98 14.40
C GLU A 152 -12.94 2.20 15.23
N ILE A 153 -12.06 3.06 14.70
CA ILE A 153 -11.70 4.33 15.33
C ILE A 153 -12.93 5.24 15.47
N LEU A 154 -13.74 5.37 14.42
CA LEU A 154 -14.96 6.21 14.44
C LEU A 154 -16.05 5.67 15.37
N LYS A 155 -16.07 4.36 15.67
CA LYS A 155 -16.95 3.83 16.73
C LYS A 155 -16.51 4.29 18.12
N LEU A 156 -15.20 4.41 18.36
CA LEU A 156 -14.64 4.85 19.64
C LEU A 156 -14.73 6.37 19.79
N ARG A 157 -14.42 7.11 18.71
CA ARG A 157 -14.46 8.57 18.68
C ARG A 157 -15.03 9.07 17.36
N PRO A 158 -16.34 9.37 17.27
CA PRO A 158 -17.00 9.75 16.01
C PRO A 158 -16.49 11.04 15.37
N ASP A 159 -15.88 11.94 16.15
CA ASP A 159 -15.29 13.21 15.74
C ASP A 159 -13.77 13.14 15.53
N ALA A 160 -13.19 11.94 15.51
CA ALA A 160 -11.76 11.76 15.30
C ALA A 160 -11.30 12.34 13.96
N ARG A 161 -10.19 13.09 13.99
CA ARG A 161 -9.51 13.56 12.76
C ARG A 161 -8.62 12.45 12.25
N ILE A 162 -9.11 11.70 11.25
CA ILE A 162 -8.42 10.56 10.67
C ILE A 162 -7.92 10.94 9.28
N TYR A 163 -6.68 10.58 8.99
CA TYR A 163 -6.05 10.72 7.69
C TYR A 163 -5.59 9.35 7.19
N PRO A 164 -5.88 9.01 5.92
CA PRO A 164 -5.42 7.76 5.34
C PRO A 164 -3.89 7.72 5.26
N PHE A 165 -3.33 6.53 5.41
CA PHE A 165 -1.91 6.30 5.24
C PHE A 165 -1.64 5.77 3.83
N CYS A 166 -0.71 6.43 3.10
CA CYS A 166 -0.23 5.97 1.79
C CYS A 166 -1.34 5.87 0.73
N ASP A 167 -1.91 7.00 0.36
CA ASP A 167 -2.95 7.11 -0.67
C ASP A 167 -2.41 7.48 -2.07
N GLN A 168 -1.09 7.56 -2.22
CA GLN A 168 -0.43 7.93 -3.48
C GLN A 168 0.70 6.96 -3.83
N VAL A 169 0.82 6.62 -5.12
CA VAL A 169 1.99 5.89 -5.62
C VAL A 169 3.11 6.88 -5.95
N ASN A 170 4.30 6.64 -5.42
CA ASN A 170 5.48 7.47 -5.66
C ASN A 170 5.80 7.60 -7.15
N ALA A 171 6.00 8.83 -7.63
CA ALA A 171 6.20 9.13 -9.04
C ALA A 171 7.43 8.46 -9.65
N GLN A 172 8.54 8.38 -8.89
CA GLN A 172 9.77 7.69 -9.34
C GLN A 172 9.52 6.19 -9.48
N SER A 173 8.80 5.59 -8.53
CA SER A 173 8.41 4.19 -8.55
C SER A 173 7.54 3.86 -9.77
N MET A 174 6.56 4.71 -10.10
CA MET A 174 5.76 4.59 -11.32
C MET A 174 6.62 4.68 -12.59
N GLY A 175 7.59 5.60 -12.62
CA GLY A 175 8.52 5.74 -13.74
C GLY A 175 9.34 4.47 -13.98
N ILE A 176 9.92 3.90 -12.92
CA ILE A 176 10.69 2.64 -12.97
C ILE A 176 9.79 1.49 -13.45
N LEU A 177 8.58 1.38 -12.92
CA LEU A 177 7.63 0.36 -13.34
C LEU A 177 7.32 0.46 -14.84
N ARG A 178 7.06 1.66 -15.35
CA ARG A 178 6.78 1.87 -16.78
C ARG A 178 7.92 1.44 -17.67
N GLU A 179 9.16 1.75 -17.32
CA GLU A 179 10.32 1.32 -18.09
C GLU A 179 10.51 -0.21 -18.05
N ASN A 180 10.30 -0.85 -16.90
CA ASN A 180 10.33 -2.31 -16.79
C ASN A 180 9.26 -2.98 -17.65
N LEU A 181 8.05 -2.41 -17.72
CA LEU A 181 6.97 -2.94 -18.57
C LEU A 181 7.32 -2.85 -20.06
N LYS A 182 7.95 -1.75 -20.51
CA LYS A 182 8.45 -1.62 -21.89
C LYS A 182 9.46 -2.70 -22.24
N LEU A 183 10.39 -2.99 -21.31
CA LEU A 183 11.38 -4.06 -21.50
C LEU A 183 10.70 -5.42 -21.64
N LEU A 184 9.70 -5.73 -20.80
CA LEU A 184 8.93 -6.98 -20.92
C LEU A 184 8.21 -7.09 -22.26
N GLU A 185 7.67 -5.99 -22.78
CA GLU A 185 6.99 -5.95 -24.09
C GLU A 185 7.99 -6.13 -25.22
N GLY A 186 9.18 -5.53 -25.14
CA GLY A 186 10.26 -5.70 -26.11
C GLY A 186 10.77 -7.15 -26.18
N LEU A 187 10.91 -7.82 -25.05
CA LEU A 187 11.33 -9.23 -25.00
C LEU A 187 10.28 -10.19 -25.57
N SER A 188 9.00 -9.79 -25.63
CA SER A 188 7.93 -10.62 -26.22
C SER A 188 7.94 -10.62 -27.75
N PHE A 189 8.72 -9.74 -28.40
CA PHE A 189 8.83 -9.66 -29.87
C PHE A 189 10.04 -10.37 -30.45
N GLU A 190 10.95 -10.90 -29.60
CA GLU A 190 12.17 -11.59 -30.04
C GLU A 190 12.07 -13.12 -29.91
N ASN A 191 10.90 -13.72 -30.07
CA ASN A 191 10.77 -15.12 -30.42
C ASN A 191 10.46 -15.24 -31.90
N PRO A 192 11.44 -15.27 -32.82
CA PRO A 192 11.23 -15.79 -34.15
C PRO A 192 11.02 -17.30 -34.00
N GLU A 193 9.92 -17.79 -34.50
CA GLU A 193 9.70 -19.22 -34.75
C GLU A 193 10.93 -19.78 -35.49
N GLU A 194 11.61 -20.73 -34.87
CA GLU A 194 12.37 -21.81 -35.55
C GLU A 194 11.95 -23.16 -34.99
#